data_1940e1f71f6d5df357f60170506bf860
#
_entry.id   1940e1f71f6d5df357f60170506bf860
#
_cell.length_a   1.000
_cell.length_b   1.000
_cell.length_c   1.000
_cell.angle_alpha   90.00
_cell.angle_beta   90.00
_cell.angle_gamma   90.00
#
_symmetry.space_group_name_H-M   'P 1'
#
loop_
_entity.id
_entity.type
_entity.pdbx_description
1 polymer ?
#
loop_
_entity_poly.entity_id
_entity_poly.type
_entity_poly.pdbx_seq_one_letter_code
_entity_poly.pdbx_strand_id
1 'polypeptide(L)'
;MNSEIINVYNVCKHIADNKHSTEVNDLLVEELSELIKAVIKLERYNFCDNTLRCNYHDIYNNIYEELADVIIMICQFIHKNKISHQNLLDEISKKIIRYYETISDK
;
A
#
# COMPACT_ATOMS: atom_id res chain seq x y z
N MET A 1 11.29 9.42 12.81
CA MET A 1 10.77 9.28 11.52
C MET A 1 11.37 10.34 10.67
N ASN A 2 11.73 9.93 9.60
CA ASN A 2 12.66 10.72 8.90
C ASN A 2 12.02 11.64 7.88
N SER A 3 12.81 12.57 7.43
CA SER A 3 12.40 13.56 6.46
C SER A 3 12.09 12.96 5.09
N GLU A 4 12.58 11.77 4.79
CA GLU A 4 12.34 11.13 3.50
C GLU A 4 10.87 10.78 3.31
N ILE A 5 10.23 10.22 4.33
CA ILE A 5 8.81 9.87 4.28
C ILE A 5 7.96 11.13 4.16
N ILE A 6 8.32 12.18 4.90
CA ILE A 6 7.62 13.47 4.82
C ILE A 6 7.73 14.05 3.42
N ASN A 7 8.90 13.95 2.81
CA ASN A 7 9.10 14.43 1.45
C ASN A 7 8.28 13.65 0.42
N VAL A 8 8.21 12.33 0.57
CA VAL A 8 7.38 11.50 -0.31
C VAL A 8 5.93 11.96 -0.27
N TYR A 9 5.38 12.15 0.93
CA TYR A 9 4.00 12.62 1.07
C TYR A 9 3.80 13.99 0.43
N ASN A 10 4.72 14.92 0.66
CA ASN A 10 4.62 16.27 0.10
C ASN A 10 4.68 16.25 -1.44
N VAL A 11 5.52 15.42 -2.03
CA VAL A 11 5.56 15.27 -3.49
C VAL A 11 4.26 14.67 -4.00
N CYS A 12 3.72 13.68 -3.32
CA CYS A 12 2.44 13.07 -3.69
C CYS A 12 1.30 14.07 -3.67
N LYS A 13 1.30 15.03 -2.73
CA LYS A 13 0.31 16.10 -2.70
C LYS A 13 0.36 16.94 -3.98
N HIS A 14 1.56 17.33 -4.42
CA HIS A 14 1.73 18.08 -5.66
C HIS A 14 1.23 17.31 -6.87
N ILE A 15 1.55 16.03 -6.94
CA ILE A 15 1.09 15.18 -8.05
C ILE A 15 -0.44 15.11 -8.04
N ALA A 16 -1.03 14.89 -6.88
CA ALA A 16 -2.48 14.75 -6.73
C ALA A 16 -3.22 16.04 -7.08
N ASP A 17 -2.63 17.20 -6.78
CA ASP A 17 -3.26 18.49 -7.06
C ASP A 17 -3.48 18.72 -8.55
N ASN A 18 -2.75 18.02 -9.42
CA ASN A 18 -2.90 18.12 -10.86
C ASN A 18 -3.88 17.10 -11.44
N LYS A 19 -4.59 16.35 -10.60
CA LYS A 19 -5.51 15.31 -11.02
C LYS A 19 -6.90 15.54 -10.45
N HIS A 20 -7.92 15.03 -11.12
CA HIS A 20 -9.26 14.94 -10.55
C HIS A 20 -9.31 13.87 -9.48
N SER A 21 -10.20 14.04 -8.49
CA SER A 21 -10.37 13.04 -7.43
C SER A 21 -10.77 11.67 -7.99
N THR A 22 -11.61 11.65 -9.04
CA THR A 22 -12.00 10.40 -9.69
C THR A 22 -10.80 9.68 -10.29
N GLU A 23 -9.90 10.42 -10.92
CA GLU A 23 -8.68 9.84 -11.48
C GLU A 23 -7.81 9.21 -10.40
N VAL A 24 -7.62 9.92 -9.27
CA VAL A 24 -6.82 9.40 -8.15
C VAL A 24 -7.46 8.14 -7.58
N ASN A 25 -8.77 8.13 -7.42
CA ASN A 25 -9.50 6.98 -6.87
C ASN A 25 -9.37 5.76 -7.80
N ASP A 26 -9.54 5.97 -9.10
CA ASP A 26 -9.44 4.90 -10.08
C ASP A 26 -8.03 4.32 -10.16
N LEU A 27 -7.01 5.18 -10.07
CA LEU A 27 -5.62 4.72 -10.06
C LEU A 27 -5.31 3.92 -8.80
N LEU A 28 -5.84 4.32 -7.65
CA LEU A 28 -5.66 3.54 -6.43
C LEU A 28 -6.24 2.13 -6.57
N VAL A 29 -7.46 2.02 -7.12
CA VAL A 29 -8.08 0.71 -7.36
C VAL A 29 -7.21 -0.13 -8.30
N GLU A 30 -6.71 0.48 -9.37
CA GLU A 30 -5.85 -0.20 -10.33
C GLU A 30 -4.57 -0.73 -9.67
N GLU A 31 -3.89 0.12 -8.89
CA GLU A 31 -2.64 -0.29 -8.22
C GLU A 31 -2.90 -1.34 -7.14
N LEU A 32 -4.02 -1.26 -6.43
CA LEU A 32 -4.39 -2.31 -5.48
C LEU A 32 -4.59 -3.66 -6.18
N SER A 33 -5.21 -3.66 -7.36
CA SER A 33 -5.41 -4.90 -8.10
C SER A 33 -4.07 -5.49 -8.58
N GLU A 34 -3.11 -4.67 -8.95
CA GLU A 34 -1.79 -5.13 -9.34
C GLU A 34 -1.03 -5.71 -8.14
N LEU A 35 -1.18 -5.11 -6.96
CA LEU A 35 -0.58 -5.65 -5.74
C LEU A 35 -1.18 -7.01 -5.40
N ILE A 36 -2.49 -7.17 -5.54
CA ILE A 36 -3.15 -8.46 -5.32
C ILE A 36 -2.52 -9.54 -6.21
N LYS A 37 -2.32 -9.25 -7.48
CA LYS A 37 -1.68 -10.19 -8.41
C LYS A 37 -0.27 -10.55 -7.96
N ALA A 38 0.49 -9.56 -7.51
CA ALA A 38 1.86 -9.78 -7.04
C ALA A 38 1.89 -10.68 -5.81
N VAL A 39 0.97 -10.48 -4.87
CA VAL A 39 0.86 -11.30 -3.66
C VAL A 39 0.48 -12.73 -4.01
N ILE A 40 -0.46 -12.93 -4.93
CA ILE A 40 -0.86 -14.26 -5.39
C ILE A 40 0.33 -14.98 -6.02
N LYS A 41 1.13 -14.28 -6.81
CA LYS A 41 2.32 -14.85 -7.43
C LYS A 41 3.34 -15.29 -6.38
N LEU A 42 3.54 -14.50 -5.34
CA LEU A 42 4.42 -14.85 -4.22
C LEU A 42 3.90 -16.10 -3.50
N GLU A 43 2.59 -16.17 -3.26
CA GLU A 43 1.97 -17.34 -2.65
C GLU A 43 2.24 -18.61 -3.46
N ARG A 44 2.03 -18.53 -4.76
CA ARG A 44 2.30 -19.67 -5.66
C ARG A 44 3.75 -20.10 -5.59
N TYR A 45 4.67 -19.15 -5.58
CA TYR A 45 6.08 -19.44 -5.47
C TYR A 45 6.40 -20.19 -4.18
N ASN A 46 5.85 -19.73 -3.07
CA ASN A 46 6.12 -20.31 -1.75
C ASN A 46 5.56 -21.73 -1.60
N PHE A 47 4.42 -22.02 -2.21
CA PHE A 47 3.73 -23.31 -2.04
C PHE A 47 3.94 -24.29 -3.19
N CYS A 48 4.19 -23.78 -4.39
CA CYS A 48 4.29 -24.61 -5.58
C CYS A 48 5.69 -24.66 -6.17
N ASP A 49 6.62 -23.96 -5.54
CA ASP A 49 8.06 -24.07 -5.71
C ASP A 49 8.60 -24.13 -7.11
N ASN A 50 8.38 -25.24 -7.78
CA ASN A 50 9.07 -25.56 -9.02
C ASN A 50 8.26 -25.32 -10.27
N THR A 51 7.07 -24.79 -10.16
CA THR A 51 6.19 -24.61 -11.30
C THR A 51 6.22 -23.22 -11.90
N LEU A 52 6.78 -22.24 -11.18
CA LEU A 52 6.88 -20.87 -11.65
C LEU A 52 8.17 -20.67 -12.42
N ARG A 53 8.07 -19.99 -13.55
CA ARG A 53 9.22 -19.66 -14.40
C ARG A 53 9.99 -18.45 -13.88
N CYS A 54 9.43 -17.72 -12.93
CA CYS A 54 10.08 -16.57 -12.33
C CYS A 54 10.95 -17.03 -11.18
N ASN A 55 12.10 -16.39 -10.99
CA ASN A 55 12.92 -16.66 -9.83
C ASN A 55 12.50 -15.79 -8.65
N TYR A 56 13.01 -16.13 -7.48
CA TYR A 56 12.73 -15.43 -6.22
C TYR A 56 12.99 -13.93 -6.32
N HIS A 57 14.10 -13.56 -6.96
CA HIS A 57 14.51 -12.16 -7.09
C HIS A 57 13.47 -11.36 -7.88
N ASP A 58 12.99 -11.88 -9.00
CA ASP A 58 11.99 -11.21 -9.83
C ASP A 58 10.66 -11.05 -9.11
N ILE A 59 10.27 -12.07 -8.34
CA ILE A 59 9.02 -12.04 -7.58
C ILE A 59 9.06 -10.95 -6.53
N TYR A 60 10.16 -10.84 -5.79
CA TYR A 60 10.29 -9.82 -4.75
C TYR A 60 10.45 -8.42 -5.33
N ASN A 61 11.16 -8.28 -6.44
CA ASN A 61 11.22 -6.98 -7.12
C ASN A 61 9.85 -6.50 -7.55
N ASN A 62 9.02 -7.41 -8.06
CA ASN A 62 7.65 -7.10 -8.43
C ASN A 62 6.84 -6.65 -7.22
N ILE A 63 7.00 -7.32 -6.06
CA ILE A 63 6.34 -6.93 -4.82
C ILE A 63 6.75 -5.51 -4.41
N TYR A 64 8.05 -5.20 -4.47
CA TYR A 64 8.52 -3.85 -4.11
C TYR A 64 7.93 -2.78 -5.01
N GLU A 65 7.88 -3.03 -6.32
CA GLU A 65 7.29 -2.09 -7.27
C GLU A 65 5.82 -1.83 -6.97
N GLU A 66 5.06 -2.90 -6.76
CA GLU A 66 3.62 -2.78 -6.53
C GLU A 66 3.31 -2.16 -5.17
N LEU A 67 4.09 -2.48 -4.13
CA LEU A 67 3.94 -1.84 -2.84
C LEU A 67 4.23 -0.35 -2.93
N ALA A 68 5.28 0.03 -3.64
CA ALA A 68 5.63 1.44 -3.83
C ALA A 68 4.49 2.19 -4.52
N ASP A 69 3.94 1.61 -5.59
CA ASP A 69 2.84 2.23 -6.33
C ASP A 69 1.61 2.42 -5.45
N VAL A 70 1.26 1.41 -4.65
CA VAL A 70 0.11 1.49 -3.75
C VAL A 70 0.32 2.56 -2.68
N ILE A 71 1.51 2.62 -2.07
CA ILE A 71 1.80 3.61 -1.04
C ILE A 71 1.69 5.03 -1.62
N ILE A 72 2.25 5.25 -2.81
CA ILE A 72 2.17 6.53 -3.49
C ILE A 72 0.71 6.91 -3.74
N MET A 73 -0.10 5.97 -4.22
CA MET A 73 -1.51 6.24 -4.49
C MET A 73 -2.33 6.44 -3.23
N ILE A 74 -2.00 5.74 -2.13
CA ILE A 74 -2.66 5.97 -0.85
C ILE A 74 -2.41 7.40 -0.37
N CYS A 75 -1.18 7.89 -0.48
CA CYS A 75 -0.85 9.27 -0.09
C CYS A 75 -1.64 10.28 -0.93
N GLN A 76 -1.74 10.05 -2.24
CA GLN A 76 -2.52 10.92 -3.12
C GLN A 76 -4.01 10.88 -2.77
N PHE A 77 -4.53 9.70 -2.48
CA PHE A 77 -5.93 9.50 -2.09
C PHE A 77 -6.26 10.25 -0.80
N ILE A 78 -5.41 10.13 0.20
CA ILE A 78 -5.60 10.81 1.48
C ILE A 78 -5.68 12.31 1.27
N HIS A 79 -4.76 12.86 0.50
CA HIS A 79 -4.74 14.30 0.23
C HIS A 79 -5.93 14.74 -0.59
N LYS A 80 -6.21 14.05 -1.70
CA LYS A 80 -7.22 14.46 -2.66
C LYS A 80 -8.63 14.39 -2.09
N ASN A 81 -8.90 13.40 -1.25
CA ASN A 81 -10.21 13.19 -0.64
C ASN A 81 -10.32 13.84 0.75
N LYS A 82 -9.32 14.62 1.15
CA LYS A 82 -9.31 15.36 2.40
C LYS A 82 -9.56 14.47 3.62
N ILE A 83 -8.91 13.33 3.63
CA ILE A 83 -8.97 12.39 4.76
C ILE A 83 -8.24 13.02 5.94
N SER A 84 -8.87 13.03 7.10
CA SER A 84 -8.24 13.55 8.32
C SER A 84 -7.16 12.59 8.80
N HIS A 85 -5.94 13.09 8.89
CA HIS A 85 -4.80 12.29 9.38
C HIS A 85 -5.06 11.84 10.82
N GLN A 86 -5.60 12.72 11.65
CA GLN A 86 -5.86 12.38 13.05
C GLN A 86 -6.92 11.30 13.17
N ASN A 87 -8.00 11.39 12.41
CA ASN A 87 -9.04 10.38 12.43
C ASN A 87 -8.53 9.03 11.93
N LEU A 88 -7.69 9.04 10.91
CA LEU A 88 -7.09 7.81 10.39
C LEU A 88 -6.16 7.18 11.41
N LEU A 89 -5.31 7.99 12.06
CA LEU A 89 -4.40 7.49 13.09
C LEU A 89 -5.15 6.93 14.29
N ASP A 90 -6.25 7.58 14.70
CA ASP A 90 -7.08 7.10 15.79
C ASP A 90 -7.67 5.73 15.46
N GLU A 91 -8.12 5.55 14.23
CA GLU A 91 -8.69 4.28 13.78
C GLU A 91 -7.63 3.18 13.73
N ILE A 92 -6.43 3.50 13.24
CA ILE A 92 -5.30 2.57 13.23
C ILE A 92 -4.96 2.15 14.66
N SER A 93 -4.89 3.10 15.59
CA SER A 93 -4.55 2.83 16.99
C SER A 93 -5.57 1.88 17.64
N LYS A 94 -6.86 2.13 17.41
CA LYS A 94 -7.93 1.27 17.92
C LYS A 94 -7.78 -0.17 17.43
N LYS A 95 -7.52 -0.32 16.14
CA LYS A 95 -7.40 -1.66 15.54
C LYS A 95 -6.16 -2.40 16.01
N ILE A 96 -5.04 -1.68 16.13
CA ILE A 96 -3.80 -2.29 16.60
C ILE A 96 -3.96 -2.78 18.03
N ILE A 97 -4.58 -1.98 18.91
CA ILE A 97 -4.82 -2.38 20.29
C ILE A 97 -5.69 -3.63 20.34
N ARG A 98 -6.77 -3.67 19.56
CA ARG A 98 -7.67 -4.81 19.51
C ARG A 98 -6.96 -6.07 19.03
N TYR A 99 -6.15 -5.97 17.99
CA TYR A 99 -5.40 -7.13 17.49
C TYR A 99 -4.38 -7.61 18.51
N TYR A 100 -3.71 -6.70 19.18
CA TYR A 100 -2.74 -7.04 20.21
C TYR A 100 -3.39 -7.76 21.38
N GLU A 101 -4.53 -7.28 21.84
CA GLU A 101 -5.29 -7.92 22.93
C GLU A 101 -5.72 -9.34 22.54
N THR A 102 -6.16 -9.53 21.30
CA THR A 102 -6.54 -10.85 20.79
C THR A 102 -5.36 -11.83 20.85
N ILE A 103 -4.17 -11.38 20.52
CA ILE A 103 -2.97 -12.21 20.59
C ILE A 103 -2.61 -12.51 22.04
N SER A 104 -2.70 -11.50 22.92
CA SER A 104 -2.32 -11.64 24.33
C SER A 104 -3.24 -12.60 25.11
N ASP A 105 -4.51 -12.74 24.68
CA ASP A 105 -5.47 -13.60 25.33
C ASP A 105 -5.29 -15.08 24.98
N LYS A 106 -4.38 -15.40 24.10
CA LYS A 106 -4.05 -16.79 23.75
C LYS A 106 -2.88 -17.36 24.60
#